data_0a27aa4f957652a617e22edb6462faf2
#
_entry.id   0a27aa4f957652a617e22edb6462faf2
#
_cell.length_a   1.000
_cell.length_b   1.000
_cell.length_c   1.000
_cell.angle_alpha   90.00
_cell.angle_beta   90.00
_cell.angle_gamma   90.00
#
_symmetry.space_group_name_H-M   'P 1'
#
loop_
_entity.id
_entity.type
_entity.pdbx_description
1 polymer ?
#
loop_
_entity_poly.entity_id
_entity_poly.type
_entity_poly.pdbx_seq_one_letter_code
_entity_poly.pdbx_strand_id
1 'polypeptide(L)'
;MYANCGCSNGCGCRRPAAPYCGCCCSGSGGGATGPTGPTGPTGPAGPGGGVPGPTDPTGPTGATGPIGPTGPAGSGTGVPGPTGPTGATGPAGAAGAAGATGPTGPTGASAANAVPELISVSNPAAQTSAAGIPLDFNTDVAGFGTNLTHAPGSGAVNVAQPGVYLVEFHADAQAPTGTAVPVTASVALNVNGAPVTGAEASHRFTANDTPASLATFAVVSVPSGTATITAVPADTDIEYSNASMTVWRIGATM
;
A
#
# COMPACT_ATOMS: atom_id res chain seq x y z
N MET A 1 -63.34 -61.10 -14.51
CA MET A 1 -62.12 -61.34 -13.70
C MET A 1 -61.03 -60.47 -14.25
N TYR A 2 -60.66 -59.46 -13.54
CA TYR A 2 -59.58 -58.54 -13.92
C TYR A 2 -58.26 -59.15 -13.39
N ALA A 3 -57.38 -59.51 -14.33
CA ALA A 3 -56.02 -59.85 -13.96
C ALA A 3 -55.20 -58.58 -13.70
N ASN A 4 -54.80 -58.41 -12.44
CA ASN A 4 -53.97 -57.30 -11.99
C ASN A 4 -52.51 -57.64 -12.34
N CYS A 5 -51.93 -57.02 -13.37
CA CYS A 5 -50.50 -57.11 -13.59
C CYS A 5 -49.82 -56.06 -12.73
N GLY A 6 -49.25 -56.48 -11.62
CA GLY A 6 -48.47 -55.63 -10.71
C GLY A 6 -47.13 -55.30 -11.33
N CYS A 7 -47.00 -54.12 -11.83
CA CYS A 7 -45.70 -53.46 -12.09
C CYS A 7 -45.48 -52.42 -11.02
N SER A 8 -44.61 -52.67 -10.08
CA SER A 8 -44.09 -51.69 -9.16
C SER A 8 -43.14 -50.76 -9.92
N ASN A 9 -43.55 -49.54 -10.13
CA ASN A 9 -42.87 -48.37 -10.64
C ASN A 9 -43.52 -47.80 -11.92
N GLY A 10 -44.68 -47.20 -11.78
CA GLY A 10 -45.11 -46.06 -12.63
C GLY A 10 -45.33 -46.26 -14.14
N CYS A 11 -45.43 -47.46 -14.67
CA CYS A 11 -45.73 -47.71 -16.09
C CYS A 11 -47.25 -47.82 -16.29
N GLY A 12 -47.84 -46.81 -16.98
CA GLY A 12 -49.25 -46.82 -17.35
C GLY A 12 -49.50 -47.66 -18.60
N CYS A 13 -50.41 -48.70 -18.53
CA CYS A 13 -50.88 -49.45 -19.68
C CYS A 13 -52.08 -48.76 -20.29
N ARG A 14 -52.02 -48.31 -21.55
CA ARG A 14 -53.17 -47.90 -22.40
C ARG A 14 -53.65 -49.10 -23.20
N ARG A 15 -54.94 -49.42 -23.09
CA ARG A 15 -55.63 -50.39 -23.94
C ARG A 15 -55.98 -49.80 -25.34
N PRO A 16 -55.98 -50.59 -26.46
CA PRO A 16 -57.09 -51.56 -26.66
C PRO A 16 -56.67 -52.91 -27.22
N ALA A 17 -57.42 -53.89 -26.83
CA ALA A 17 -57.68 -55.17 -27.48
C ALA A 17 -56.59 -55.81 -28.35
N ALA A 18 -55.63 -56.52 -27.73
CA ALA A 18 -54.88 -57.63 -28.31
C ALA A 18 -54.23 -58.44 -27.15
N PRO A 19 -54.06 -59.79 -27.38
CA PRO A 19 -53.83 -60.76 -26.26
C PRO A 19 -52.43 -60.82 -25.67
N TYR A 20 -51.60 -59.84 -25.83
CA TYR A 20 -50.27 -59.84 -25.27
C TYR A 20 -49.90 -58.46 -24.67
N CYS A 21 -49.74 -58.41 -23.33
CA CYS A 21 -49.16 -57.26 -22.61
C CYS A 21 -47.64 -57.20 -22.78
N GLY A 22 -47.15 -56.36 -23.70
CA GLY A 22 -45.73 -56.00 -23.73
C GLY A 22 -45.42 -54.94 -22.72
N CYS A 23 -44.66 -55.26 -21.66
CA CYS A 23 -44.13 -54.25 -20.75
C CYS A 23 -42.93 -53.55 -21.39
N CYS A 24 -43.11 -52.27 -21.79
CA CYS A 24 -42.02 -51.46 -22.18
C CYS A 24 -41.35 -50.86 -20.93
N CYS A 25 -40.26 -51.46 -20.45
CA CYS A 25 -39.43 -50.82 -19.45
C CYS A 25 -38.54 -49.78 -20.09
N SER A 26 -38.76 -48.49 -19.81
CA SER A 26 -37.82 -47.46 -20.16
C SER A 26 -36.57 -47.60 -19.29
N GLY A 27 -35.54 -48.23 -19.83
CA GLY A 27 -34.26 -48.29 -19.12
C GLY A 27 -33.63 -46.91 -19.04
N SER A 28 -33.35 -46.44 -17.81
CA SER A 28 -32.57 -45.27 -17.60
C SER A 28 -31.09 -45.61 -17.74
N GLY A 29 -30.42 -45.26 -18.77
CA GLY A 29 -29.00 -45.50 -19.02
C GLY A 29 -28.18 -44.22 -18.94
N GLY A 30 -26.97 -44.28 -18.49
CA GLY A 30 -26.07 -43.16 -18.19
C GLY A 30 -25.56 -42.49 -19.48
N GLY A 31 -25.85 -41.24 -19.63
CA GLY A 31 -25.26 -40.42 -20.67
C GLY A 31 -23.81 -40.05 -20.41
N ALA A 32 -23.07 -39.63 -21.38
CA ALA A 32 -21.73 -39.18 -21.24
C ALA A 32 -21.65 -37.94 -20.31
N THR A 33 -20.61 -37.90 -19.47
CA THR A 33 -20.33 -36.71 -18.67
C THR A 33 -20.06 -35.52 -19.59
N GLY A 34 -20.66 -34.39 -19.34
CA GLY A 34 -20.42 -33.17 -20.08
C GLY A 34 -18.97 -32.66 -19.90
N PRO A 35 -18.52 -31.81 -20.83
CA PRO A 35 -17.20 -31.20 -20.71
C PRO A 35 -17.07 -30.35 -19.41
N THR A 36 -15.84 -30.22 -18.94
CA THR A 36 -15.52 -29.33 -17.86
C THR A 36 -15.82 -27.88 -18.28
N GLY A 37 -16.39 -27.10 -17.39
CA GLY A 37 -16.67 -25.70 -17.64
C GLY A 37 -15.39 -24.88 -17.87
N PRO A 38 -15.51 -23.73 -18.51
CA PRO A 38 -14.37 -22.83 -18.73
C PRO A 38 -13.84 -22.28 -17.41
N THR A 39 -12.54 -21.96 -17.41
CA THR A 39 -11.91 -21.22 -16.30
C THR A 39 -12.56 -19.84 -16.19
N GLY A 40 -12.81 -19.38 -14.98
CA GLY A 40 -13.36 -18.05 -14.72
C GLY A 40 -12.42 -16.92 -15.19
N PRO A 41 -12.94 -15.72 -15.41
CA PRO A 41 -12.14 -14.57 -15.78
C PRO A 41 -11.20 -14.16 -14.64
N THR A 42 -10.06 -13.59 -15.01
CA THR A 42 -9.13 -12.98 -14.02
C THR A 42 -9.82 -11.81 -13.34
N GLY A 43 -9.71 -11.72 -12.02
CA GLY A 43 -10.25 -10.60 -11.26
C GLY A 43 -9.67 -9.25 -11.70
N PRO A 44 -10.41 -8.14 -11.54
CA PRO A 44 -9.96 -6.81 -11.89
C PRO A 44 -8.74 -6.43 -11.05
N ALA A 45 -7.83 -5.64 -11.63
CA ALA A 45 -6.73 -5.05 -10.89
C ALA A 45 -7.26 -4.13 -9.78
N GLY A 46 -6.66 -4.17 -8.60
CA GLY A 46 -7.00 -3.29 -7.50
C GLY A 46 -6.77 -1.81 -7.86
N PRO A 47 -7.51 -0.88 -7.25
CA PRO A 47 -7.27 0.55 -7.45
C PRO A 47 -5.86 0.91 -6.96
N GLY A 48 -5.05 1.52 -7.83
CA GLY A 48 -3.69 1.97 -7.50
C GLY A 48 -2.56 1.21 -8.18
N GLY A 49 -2.83 0.42 -9.25
CA GLY A 49 -1.78 -0.22 -10.06
C GLY A 49 -1.13 -1.44 -9.41
N GLY A 50 -1.83 -2.07 -8.46
CA GLY A 50 -1.38 -3.32 -7.82
C GLY A 50 -1.31 -4.49 -8.79
N VAL A 51 -0.62 -5.57 -8.37
CA VAL A 51 -0.53 -6.83 -9.12
C VAL A 51 -1.94 -7.39 -9.34
N PRO A 52 -2.29 -7.91 -10.53
CA PRO A 52 -3.56 -8.58 -10.75
C PRO A 52 -3.82 -9.66 -9.71
N GLY A 53 -5.06 -9.79 -9.26
CA GLY A 53 -5.48 -10.84 -8.34
C GLY A 53 -5.24 -12.23 -8.92
N PRO A 54 -5.24 -13.28 -8.09
CA PRO A 54 -5.10 -14.66 -8.54
C PRO A 54 -6.23 -15.04 -9.51
N THR A 55 -5.93 -15.94 -10.43
CA THR A 55 -6.92 -16.46 -11.38
C THR A 55 -8.00 -17.23 -10.61
N ASP A 56 -9.26 -17.03 -10.99
CA ASP A 56 -10.38 -17.73 -10.40
C ASP A 56 -10.30 -19.25 -10.63
N PRO A 57 -10.84 -20.06 -9.72
CA PRO A 57 -10.88 -21.50 -9.87
C PRO A 57 -11.70 -21.90 -11.09
N THR A 58 -11.32 -23.01 -11.70
CA THR A 58 -12.06 -23.59 -12.84
C THR A 58 -13.49 -23.93 -12.40
N GLY A 59 -14.47 -23.59 -13.21
CA GLY A 59 -15.86 -23.91 -12.97
C GLY A 59 -16.11 -25.44 -12.84
N PRO A 60 -17.20 -25.84 -12.20
CA PRO A 60 -17.52 -27.25 -11.99
C PRO A 60 -17.78 -27.97 -13.33
N THR A 61 -17.51 -29.27 -13.37
CA THR A 61 -17.80 -30.11 -14.53
C THR A 61 -19.30 -30.11 -14.83
N GLY A 62 -19.69 -30.01 -16.07
CA GLY A 62 -21.08 -30.07 -16.51
C GLY A 62 -21.75 -31.39 -16.11
N ALA A 63 -23.07 -31.36 -15.96
CA ALA A 63 -23.87 -32.54 -15.66
C ALA A 63 -23.81 -33.59 -16.77
N THR A 64 -23.90 -34.87 -16.36
CA THR A 64 -24.00 -35.98 -17.31
C THR A 64 -25.27 -35.86 -18.16
N GLY A 65 -25.16 -36.02 -19.46
CA GLY A 65 -26.29 -36.00 -20.36
C GLY A 65 -27.28 -37.19 -20.12
N PRO A 66 -28.51 -37.03 -20.50
CA PRO A 66 -29.50 -38.10 -20.37
C PRO A 66 -29.20 -39.28 -21.32
N ILE A 67 -29.73 -40.46 -20.98
CA ILE A 67 -29.59 -41.67 -21.81
C ILE A 67 -30.41 -41.54 -23.04
N GLY A 68 -29.86 -42.06 -24.15
CA GLY A 68 -30.60 -42.21 -25.41
C GLY A 68 -31.78 -43.20 -25.25
N PRO A 69 -32.82 -43.02 -26.05
CA PRO A 69 -33.97 -43.91 -26.04
C PRO A 69 -33.57 -45.33 -26.45
N THR A 70 -34.22 -46.32 -25.85
CA THR A 70 -34.05 -47.72 -26.23
C THR A 70 -34.62 -47.90 -27.63
N GLY A 71 -33.91 -48.62 -28.51
CA GLY A 71 -34.38 -48.94 -29.86
C GLY A 71 -35.71 -49.76 -29.84
N PRO A 72 -36.48 -49.70 -30.93
CA PRO A 72 -37.73 -50.44 -31.01
C PRO A 72 -37.52 -51.94 -30.94
N ALA A 73 -38.45 -52.65 -30.30
CA ALA A 73 -38.45 -54.12 -30.26
C ALA A 73 -38.65 -54.69 -31.65
N GLY A 74 -37.92 -55.77 -31.97
CA GLY A 74 -38.09 -56.46 -33.25
C GLY A 74 -39.50 -57.13 -33.33
N SER A 75 -40.13 -57.12 -34.53
CA SER A 75 -41.42 -57.77 -34.79
C SER A 75 -41.18 -59.10 -35.50
N GLY A 76 -41.47 -60.26 -34.80
CA GLY A 76 -41.39 -61.56 -35.45
C GLY A 76 -41.78 -62.71 -34.49
N THR A 77 -42.58 -63.63 -34.99
CA THR A 77 -42.91 -64.92 -34.36
C THR A 77 -41.87 -65.97 -34.81
N GLY A 78 -41.07 -66.42 -33.79
CA GLY A 78 -40.25 -67.60 -33.94
C GLY A 78 -38.75 -67.42 -34.15
N VAL A 79 -38.24 -66.27 -34.51
CA VAL A 79 -36.82 -65.94 -34.53
C VAL A 79 -36.65 -64.63 -33.77
N PRO A 80 -35.73 -64.53 -32.83
CA PRO A 80 -35.47 -63.25 -32.25
C PRO A 80 -35.16 -62.19 -33.34
N GLY A 81 -35.90 -61.10 -33.35
CA GLY A 81 -35.62 -60.00 -34.24
C GLY A 81 -34.22 -59.45 -34.05
N PRO A 82 -33.64 -58.78 -35.04
CA PRO A 82 -32.35 -58.15 -34.88
C PRO A 82 -32.37 -57.18 -33.68
N THR A 83 -31.28 -57.15 -32.96
CA THR A 83 -31.10 -56.19 -31.83
C THR A 83 -31.36 -54.81 -32.35
N GLY A 84 -32.22 -54.04 -31.72
CA GLY A 84 -32.52 -52.69 -32.10
C GLY A 84 -31.24 -51.84 -32.14
N PRO A 85 -31.22 -50.78 -32.90
CA PRO A 85 -30.06 -49.89 -32.97
C PRO A 85 -29.76 -49.31 -31.60
N THR A 86 -28.47 -49.18 -31.34
CA THR A 86 -28.02 -48.52 -30.11
C THR A 86 -28.65 -47.12 -30.02
N GLY A 87 -29.17 -46.78 -28.84
CA GLY A 87 -29.77 -45.46 -28.64
C GLY A 87 -28.76 -44.34 -28.93
N ALA A 88 -29.25 -43.20 -29.35
CA ALA A 88 -28.41 -42.06 -29.62
C ALA A 88 -27.68 -41.59 -28.36
N THR A 89 -26.44 -41.17 -28.56
CA THR A 89 -25.67 -40.59 -27.45
C THR A 89 -26.42 -39.39 -26.92
N GLY A 90 -26.52 -39.29 -25.59
CA GLY A 90 -27.16 -38.12 -24.93
C GLY A 90 -26.46 -36.81 -25.30
N PRO A 91 -27.17 -35.72 -25.20
CA PRO A 91 -26.57 -34.40 -25.44
C PRO A 91 -25.44 -34.15 -24.42
N ALA A 92 -24.47 -33.35 -24.86
CA ALA A 92 -23.41 -32.93 -23.97
C ALA A 92 -24.00 -32.20 -22.74
N GLY A 93 -23.37 -32.38 -21.58
CA GLY A 93 -23.76 -31.67 -20.36
C GLY A 93 -23.68 -30.17 -20.57
N ALA A 94 -24.42 -29.43 -19.76
CA ALA A 94 -24.34 -27.99 -19.75
C ALA A 94 -22.91 -27.54 -19.35
N ALA A 95 -22.44 -26.44 -19.92
CA ALA A 95 -21.20 -25.84 -19.52
C ALA A 95 -21.27 -25.51 -18.01
N GLY A 96 -20.14 -25.69 -17.30
CA GLY A 96 -20.03 -25.28 -15.90
C GLY A 96 -20.33 -23.79 -15.73
N ALA A 97 -20.76 -23.42 -14.56
CA ALA A 97 -20.91 -22.01 -14.21
C ALA A 97 -19.55 -21.30 -14.29
N ALA A 98 -19.54 -20.04 -14.68
CA ALA A 98 -18.34 -19.23 -14.61
C ALA A 98 -17.83 -19.20 -13.15
N GLY A 99 -16.52 -19.22 -12.97
CA GLY A 99 -15.92 -19.06 -11.64
C GLY A 99 -16.32 -17.74 -10.99
N ALA A 100 -16.23 -17.65 -9.70
CA ALA A 100 -16.43 -16.41 -8.97
C ALA A 100 -15.34 -15.39 -9.34
N THR A 101 -15.70 -14.13 -9.38
CA THR A 101 -14.73 -13.06 -9.56
C THR A 101 -13.68 -13.08 -8.43
N GLY A 102 -12.41 -13.00 -8.77
CA GLY A 102 -11.31 -12.98 -7.79
C GLY A 102 -11.44 -11.81 -6.80
N PRO A 103 -10.85 -11.91 -5.63
CA PRO A 103 -10.83 -10.83 -4.67
C PRO A 103 -10.15 -9.59 -5.26
N THR A 104 -10.67 -8.43 -4.94
CA THR A 104 -10.03 -7.16 -5.26
C THR A 104 -8.61 -7.15 -4.70
N GLY A 105 -7.63 -6.80 -5.50
CA GLY A 105 -6.24 -6.65 -5.03
C GLY A 105 -6.16 -5.67 -3.86
N PRO A 106 -5.11 -5.76 -3.03
CA PRO A 106 -4.91 -4.82 -1.94
C PRO A 106 -4.84 -3.38 -2.49
N THR A 107 -5.45 -2.48 -1.78
CA THR A 107 -5.27 -1.04 -2.05
C THR A 107 -3.77 -0.74 -2.01
N GLY A 108 -3.24 -0.11 -3.06
CA GLY A 108 -1.85 0.35 -3.06
C GLY A 108 -1.59 1.14 -1.78
N ALA A 109 -0.38 1.01 -1.24
CA ALA A 109 0.01 1.81 -0.09
C ALA A 109 -0.28 3.28 -0.43
N SER A 110 -1.14 3.91 0.36
CA SER A 110 -1.33 5.36 0.28
C SER A 110 0.06 5.95 0.49
N ALA A 111 0.57 6.71 -0.47
CA ALA A 111 1.68 7.60 -0.16
C ALA A 111 1.18 8.40 1.04
N ALA A 112 1.75 8.15 2.21
CA ALA A 112 1.45 8.95 3.37
C ALA A 112 1.70 10.38 2.90
N ASN A 113 0.63 11.17 2.75
CA ASN A 113 0.77 12.60 2.57
C ASN A 113 1.62 13.03 3.76
N ALA A 114 2.90 13.29 3.51
CA ALA A 114 3.75 13.85 4.53
C ALA A 114 3.05 15.14 4.95
N VAL A 115 2.43 15.12 6.12
CA VAL A 115 1.88 16.34 6.68
C VAL A 115 3.05 17.31 6.67
N PRO A 116 2.91 18.47 6.02
CA PRO A 116 3.99 19.44 6.03
C PRO A 116 4.31 19.76 7.49
N GLU A 117 5.55 19.53 7.87
CA GLU A 117 6.03 19.84 9.20
C GLU A 117 7.07 20.94 9.10
N LEU A 118 6.88 21.97 9.90
CA LEU A 118 7.74 23.12 9.96
C LEU A 118 7.77 23.63 11.40
N ILE A 119 8.95 24.03 11.83
CA ILE A 119 9.12 24.89 12.99
C ILE A 119 10.11 26.00 12.65
N SER A 120 9.78 27.21 13.06
CA SER A 120 10.68 28.37 12.99
C SER A 120 10.82 28.94 14.38
N VAL A 121 12.05 29.03 14.83
CA VAL A 121 12.42 29.56 16.15
C VAL A 121 13.32 30.75 16.01
N SER A 122 13.27 31.68 16.95
CA SER A 122 14.11 32.89 16.91
C SER A 122 14.51 33.37 18.29
N ASN A 123 15.61 34.14 18.32
CA ASN A 123 16.01 34.94 19.44
C ASN A 123 16.55 36.29 18.92
N PRO A 124 15.79 37.37 19.04
CA PRO A 124 16.24 38.70 18.64
C PRO A 124 17.28 39.30 19.58
N ALA A 125 17.37 38.81 20.82
CA ALA A 125 18.28 39.31 21.82
C ALA A 125 19.74 38.93 21.49
N ALA A 126 20.64 39.80 21.83
CA ALA A 126 22.05 39.52 21.73
C ALA A 126 22.47 38.46 22.78
N GLN A 127 23.27 37.50 22.33
CA GLN A 127 23.83 36.43 23.13
C GLN A 127 25.32 36.26 22.81
N THR A 128 26.15 36.22 23.85
CA THR A 128 27.59 36.03 23.68
C THR A 128 27.90 34.57 23.46
N SER A 129 28.67 34.25 22.42
CA SER A 129 29.04 32.90 22.08
C SER A 129 29.99 32.25 23.11
N ALA A 130 29.83 30.94 23.23
CA ALA A 130 30.83 30.08 23.86
C ALA A 130 31.05 28.88 22.93
N ALA A 131 32.28 28.58 22.62
CA ALA A 131 32.61 27.54 21.65
C ALA A 131 31.99 26.19 22.06
N GLY A 132 31.26 25.58 21.10
CA GLY A 132 30.59 24.31 21.31
C GLY A 132 29.27 24.39 22.08
N ILE A 133 28.83 25.55 22.54
CA ILE A 133 27.52 25.75 23.17
C ILE A 133 26.52 26.26 22.15
N PRO A 134 25.39 25.60 21.93
CA PRO A 134 24.39 26.07 20.99
C PRO A 134 23.86 27.46 21.32
N LEU A 135 23.51 28.22 20.27
CA LEU A 135 22.78 29.47 20.42
C LEU A 135 21.33 29.15 20.86
N ASP A 136 20.82 29.91 21.82
CA ASP A 136 19.48 29.73 22.34
C ASP A 136 18.42 30.44 21.50
N PHE A 137 17.21 29.84 21.44
CA PHE A 137 16.06 30.46 20.84
C PHE A 137 14.95 30.62 21.88
N ASN A 138 14.37 31.81 21.95
CA ASN A 138 13.40 32.15 23.00
C ASN A 138 11.95 32.15 22.50
N THR A 139 11.74 32.13 21.20
CA THR A 139 10.41 32.29 20.61
C THR A 139 10.19 31.31 19.46
N ASP A 140 9.05 30.65 19.49
CA ASP A 140 8.52 29.89 18.38
C ASP A 140 7.74 30.85 17.48
N VAL A 141 8.24 31.13 16.29
CA VAL A 141 7.66 32.08 15.34
C VAL A 141 6.52 31.45 14.57
N ALA A 142 6.69 30.22 14.13
CA ALA A 142 5.71 29.44 13.39
C ALA A 142 5.93 27.95 13.62
N GLY A 143 4.86 27.16 13.60
CA GLY A 143 4.95 25.71 13.69
C GLY A 143 3.75 25.04 13.04
N PHE A 144 4.01 23.95 12.29
CA PHE A 144 3.01 23.04 11.76
C PHE A 144 3.45 21.61 12.02
N GLY A 145 2.49 20.76 12.38
CA GLY A 145 2.77 19.37 12.77
C GLY A 145 3.08 19.23 14.25
N THR A 146 3.43 18.04 14.67
CA THR A 146 3.67 17.68 16.08
C THR A 146 5.01 16.99 16.31
N ASN A 147 5.74 16.69 15.24
CA ASN A 147 7.02 15.96 15.33
C ASN A 147 8.25 16.88 15.34
N LEU A 148 8.06 18.18 15.13
CA LEU A 148 9.08 19.19 15.35
C LEU A 148 8.67 19.99 16.59
N THR A 149 9.53 20.01 17.60
CA THR A 149 9.25 20.70 18.86
C THR A 149 10.48 21.49 19.35
N HIS A 150 10.23 22.58 20.00
CA HIS A 150 11.24 23.40 20.64
C HIS A 150 10.78 23.82 22.04
N ALA A 151 11.69 24.01 22.95
CA ALA A 151 11.41 24.58 24.26
C ALA A 151 12.04 25.99 24.33
N PRO A 152 11.26 27.06 24.57
CA PRO A 152 11.79 28.40 24.65
C PRO A 152 12.97 28.50 25.62
N GLY A 153 14.06 29.15 25.21
CA GLY A 153 15.30 29.21 25.95
C GLY A 153 16.24 28.01 25.76
N SER A 154 15.91 27.12 24.83
CA SER A 154 16.77 26.02 24.41
C SER A 154 17.41 26.32 23.05
N GLY A 155 18.64 25.87 22.86
CA GLY A 155 19.28 25.91 21.53
C GLY A 155 18.93 24.72 20.62
N ALA A 156 18.00 23.82 21.00
CA ALA A 156 17.72 22.60 20.31
C ALA A 156 16.29 22.55 19.75
N VAL A 157 16.18 22.31 18.46
CA VAL A 157 14.95 21.84 17.83
C VAL A 157 14.96 20.32 17.81
N ASN A 158 13.91 19.71 18.39
CA ASN A 158 13.75 18.27 18.47
C ASN A 158 12.94 17.75 17.29
N VAL A 159 13.43 16.69 16.68
CA VAL A 159 12.81 15.96 15.59
C VAL A 159 12.37 14.60 16.11
N ALA A 160 11.07 14.31 16.10
CA ALA A 160 10.53 13.07 16.66
C ALA A 160 10.21 12.02 15.57
N GLN A 161 10.35 12.34 14.29
CA GLN A 161 10.03 11.43 13.19
C GLN A 161 11.18 11.30 12.20
N PRO A 162 11.48 10.08 11.70
CA PRO A 162 12.42 9.89 10.60
C PRO A 162 11.99 10.65 9.34
N GLY A 163 12.95 11.18 8.62
CA GLY A 163 12.68 11.97 7.43
C GLY A 163 13.89 12.71 6.89
N VAL A 164 13.66 13.45 5.82
CA VAL A 164 14.62 14.40 5.26
C VAL A 164 14.13 15.81 5.57
N TYR A 165 15.02 16.60 6.14
CA TYR A 165 14.72 17.93 6.65
C TYR A 165 15.61 18.97 5.98
N LEU A 166 15.02 20.09 5.57
CA LEU A 166 15.76 21.30 5.22
C LEU A 166 15.87 22.15 6.50
N VAL A 167 17.08 22.54 6.83
CA VAL A 167 17.39 23.39 7.97
C VAL A 167 18.01 24.67 7.44
N GLU A 168 17.46 25.79 7.81
CA GLU A 168 17.99 27.11 7.49
C GLU A 168 18.32 27.84 8.80
N PHE A 169 19.47 28.48 8.84
CA PHE A 169 19.93 29.28 9.96
C PHE A 169 20.37 30.65 9.49
N HIS A 170 20.04 31.67 10.26
CA HIS A 170 20.48 33.04 10.09
C HIS A 170 20.74 33.68 11.44
N ALA A 171 21.77 34.51 11.53
CA ALA A 171 22.04 35.40 12.66
C ALA A 171 22.89 36.60 12.21
N ASP A 172 22.82 37.68 12.95
CA ASP A 172 23.77 38.78 12.87
C ASP A 172 24.84 38.57 13.92
N ALA A 173 26.10 38.62 13.54
CA ALA A 173 27.24 38.48 14.41
C ALA A 173 28.07 39.77 14.45
N GLN A 174 28.65 40.12 15.60
CA GLN A 174 29.63 41.21 15.72
C GLN A 174 30.70 40.88 16.75
N ALA A 175 31.88 41.39 16.52
CA ALA A 175 32.95 41.38 17.54
C ALA A 175 32.74 42.58 18.46
N PRO A 176 32.42 42.40 19.75
CA PRO A 176 32.19 43.49 20.69
C PRO A 176 33.46 44.37 20.90
N THR A 177 33.24 45.61 21.37
CA THR A 177 34.34 46.45 21.82
C THR A 177 35.24 45.76 22.82
N GLY A 178 36.53 45.74 22.52
CA GLY A 178 37.53 45.06 23.37
C GLY A 178 37.91 43.65 22.97
N THR A 179 37.20 43.07 22.03
CA THR A 179 37.60 41.80 21.40
C THR A 179 38.83 42.01 20.52
N ALA A 180 39.82 41.13 20.65
CA ALA A 180 41.02 41.21 19.80
C ALA A 180 40.68 40.88 18.36
N VAL A 181 40.93 41.79 17.46
CA VAL A 181 40.73 41.57 15.99
C VAL A 181 42.09 41.37 15.31
N PRO A 182 42.19 40.56 14.25
CA PRO A 182 41.10 39.89 13.59
C PRO A 182 40.60 38.66 14.33
N VAL A 183 39.26 38.49 14.37
CA VAL A 183 38.58 37.31 14.92
C VAL A 183 37.59 36.78 13.92
N THR A 184 37.36 35.47 13.93
CA THR A 184 36.39 34.83 13.06
C THR A 184 35.20 34.35 13.85
N ALA A 185 34.01 34.82 13.48
CA ALA A 185 32.75 34.20 13.88
C ALA A 185 32.48 33.01 12.98
N SER A 186 32.04 31.91 13.53
CA SER A 186 31.60 30.75 12.76
C SER A 186 30.52 29.97 13.49
N VAL A 187 29.48 29.58 12.76
CA VAL A 187 28.37 28.76 13.27
C VAL A 187 28.18 27.57 12.35
N ALA A 188 28.12 26.39 12.94
CA ALA A 188 27.83 25.13 12.27
C ALA A 188 26.45 24.60 12.68
N LEU A 189 25.71 24.04 11.74
CA LEU A 189 24.53 23.23 12.08
C LEU A 189 24.96 21.85 12.53
N ASN A 190 24.48 21.42 13.67
CA ASN A 190 24.77 20.10 14.24
C ASN A 190 23.49 19.26 14.33
N VAL A 191 23.65 17.96 14.14
CA VAL A 191 22.62 16.95 14.37
C VAL A 191 23.11 15.96 15.41
N ASN A 192 22.38 15.81 16.50
CA ASN A 192 22.78 14.98 17.65
C ASN A 192 24.21 15.29 18.15
N GLY A 193 24.57 16.57 18.14
CA GLY A 193 25.88 17.05 18.55
C GLY A 193 27.01 16.90 17.54
N ALA A 194 26.75 16.28 16.38
CA ALA A 194 27.75 16.15 15.31
C ALA A 194 27.53 17.21 14.23
N PRO A 195 28.58 17.90 13.75
CA PRO A 195 28.44 18.92 12.72
C PRO A 195 28.05 18.30 11.37
N VAL A 196 27.14 18.98 10.68
CA VAL A 196 26.73 18.61 9.32
C VAL A 196 27.75 19.17 8.34
N THR A 197 28.36 18.31 7.55
CA THR A 197 29.39 18.70 6.59
C THR A 197 28.83 19.73 5.58
N GLY A 198 29.51 20.87 5.45
CA GLY A 198 29.14 21.93 4.54
C GLY A 198 28.01 22.86 5.03
N ALA A 199 27.53 22.66 6.26
CA ALA A 199 26.51 23.49 6.90
C ALA A 199 27.13 24.46 7.90
N GLU A 200 28.09 25.25 7.45
CA GLU A 200 28.81 26.22 8.26
C GLU A 200 28.77 27.61 7.59
N ALA A 201 28.56 28.64 8.39
CA ALA A 201 28.72 30.02 7.99
C ALA A 201 29.83 30.66 8.80
N SER A 202 30.66 31.47 8.18
CA SER A 202 31.73 32.17 8.88
C SER A 202 31.97 33.58 8.33
N HIS A 203 32.41 34.49 9.22
CA HIS A 203 32.83 35.84 8.87
C HIS A 203 34.04 36.25 9.69
N ARG A 204 35.02 36.87 9.04
CA ARG A 204 36.21 37.38 9.69
C ARG A 204 36.08 38.88 9.95
N PHE A 205 36.03 39.25 11.20
CA PHE A 205 36.01 40.62 11.65
C PHE A 205 37.43 41.20 11.69
N THR A 206 37.60 42.38 11.15
CA THR A 206 38.85 43.17 11.21
C THR A 206 38.68 44.44 12.03
N ALA A 207 37.47 44.75 12.46
CA ALA A 207 37.11 45.88 13.31
C ALA A 207 36.00 45.44 14.28
N ASN A 208 35.93 46.04 15.44
CA ASN A 208 34.89 45.81 16.43
C ASN A 208 33.60 46.56 16.05
N ASP A 209 32.49 46.18 16.66
CA ASP A 209 31.18 46.84 16.55
C ASP A 209 30.63 46.95 15.13
N THR A 210 31.14 46.17 14.17
CA THR A 210 30.60 46.06 12.81
C THR A 210 29.81 44.76 12.68
N PRO A 211 28.48 44.81 12.51
CA PRO A 211 27.72 43.60 12.37
C PRO A 211 27.92 42.96 10.99
N ALA A 212 27.87 41.64 10.96
CA ALA A 212 27.86 40.84 9.72
C ALA A 212 26.78 39.77 9.82
N SER A 213 26.04 39.56 8.74
CA SER A 213 25.02 38.56 8.67
C SER A 213 25.64 37.21 8.30
N LEU A 214 25.33 36.20 9.06
CA LEU A 214 25.70 34.80 8.87
C LEU A 214 24.47 34.00 8.48
N ALA A 215 24.54 33.25 7.39
CA ALA A 215 23.47 32.38 6.99
C ALA A 215 24.03 31.06 6.46
N THR A 216 23.40 29.97 6.81
CA THR A 216 23.72 28.65 6.29
C THR A 216 22.46 27.79 6.17
N PHE A 217 22.51 26.77 5.35
CA PHE A 217 21.44 25.78 5.26
C PHE A 217 22.01 24.39 5.06
N ALA A 218 21.22 23.39 5.39
CA ALA A 218 21.58 22.00 5.15
C ALA A 218 20.36 21.14 4.88
N VAL A 219 20.54 20.09 4.07
CA VAL A 219 19.60 19.00 3.97
C VAL A 219 20.09 17.86 4.86
N VAL A 220 19.30 17.53 5.87
CA VAL A 220 19.64 16.56 6.92
C VAL A 220 18.74 15.34 6.79
N SER A 221 19.34 14.14 6.81
CA SER A 221 18.60 12.87 6.87
C SER A 221 18.60 12.36 8.33
N VAL A 222 17.40 12.12 8.86
CA VAL A 222 17.18 11.44 10.14
C VAL A 222 16.64 10.05 9.82
N PRO A 223 17.49 9.01 9.74
CA PRO A 223 17.10 7.70 9.24
C PRO A 223 16.21 6.91 10.21
N SER A 224 16.34 7.12 11.50
CA SER A 224 15.54 6.42 12.52
C SER A 224 15.53 7.19 13.84
N GLY A 225 14.47 6.99 14.63
CA GLY A 225 14.35 7.55 15.97
C GLY A 225 14.13 9.05 16.00
N THR A 226 14.63 9.68 17.05
CA THR A 226 14.59 11.13 17.29
C THR A 226 15.95 11.77 17.03
N ALA A 227 15.96 13.05 16.68
CA ALA A 227 17.19 13.82 16.53
C ALA A 227 17.04 15.21 17.16
N THR A 228 18.17 15.83 17.48
CA THR A 228 18.24 17.23 17.87
C THR A 228 19.02 18.01 16.83
N ILE A 229 18.53 19.19 16.47
CA ILE A 229 19.19 20.10 15.53
C ILE A 229 19.55 21.35 16.30
N THR A 230 20.80 21.78 16.21
CA THR A 230 21.34 22.93 16.93
C THR A 230 22.22 23.78 16.02
N ALA A 231 22.32 25.09 16.31
CA ALA A 231 23.29 25.99 15.70
C ALA A 231 24.39 26.28 16.72
N VAL A 232 25.60 25.84 16.42
CA VAL A 232 26.70 25.80 17.39
C VAL A 232 27.86 26.69 16.93
N PRO A 233 28.17 27.78 17.65
CA PRO A 233 29.38 28.57 17.44
C PRO A 233 30.65 27.78 17.71
N ALA A 234 31.67 28.00 16.88
CA ALA A 234 33.03 27.51 17.15
C ALA A 234 33.93 28.55 17.81
N ASP A 235 33.44 29.77 17.95
CA ASP A 235 34.11 30.92 18.51
C ASP A 235 33.65 31.19 19.96
N THR A 236 34.36 32.11 20.65
CA THR A 236 34.00 32.66 21.91
C THR A 236 33.99 34.17 21.86
N ASP A 237 33.20 34.80 22.74
CA ASP A 237 33.15 36.24 22.91
C ASP A 237 32.69 37.03 21.64
N ILE A 238 32.02 36.35 20.72
CA ILE A 238 31.28 37.00 19.63
C ILE A 238 29.83 37.17 20.08
N GLU A 239 29.27 38.31 19.76
CA GLU A 239 27.87 38.60 20.02
C GLU A 239 27.01 38.24 18.83
N TYR A 240 26.03 37.37 19.04
CA TYR A 240 25.05 36.95 18.05
C TYR A 240 23.69 37.55 18.42
N SER A 241 23.02 38.16 17.46
CA SER A 241 21.68 38.72 17.58
C SER A 241 20.79 38.31 16.39
N ASN A 242 19.50 38.51 16.54
CA ASN A 242 18.53 38.16 15.49
C ASN A 242 18.67 36.69 15.01
N ALA A 243 19.13 35.81 15.88
CA ALA A 243 19.29 34.41 15.53
C ALA A 243 17.94 33.76 15.22
N SER A 244 17.88 33.05 14.11
CA SER A 244 16.69 32.30 13.70
C SER A 244 17.08 30.97 13.06
N MET A 245 16.27 29.95 13.32
CA MET A 245 16.42 28.65 12.70
C MET A 245 15.05 28.15 12.25
N THR A 246 14.98 27.69 11.01
CA THR A 246 13.77 27.09 10.43
C THR A 246 14.07 25.66 10.01
N VAL A 247 13.22 24.73 10.41
CA VAL A 247 13.34 23.31 10.09
C VAL A 247 12.09 22.87 9.36
N TRP A 248 12.23 22.35 8.15
CA TRP A 248 11.16 21.82 7.32
C TRP A 248 11.36 20.35 7.02
N ARG A 249 10.32 19.55 7.19
CA ARG A 249 10.32 18.19 6.68
C ARG A 249 9.99 18.21 5.18
N ILE A 250 10.94 17.78 4.36
CA ILE A 250 10.80 17.80 2.88
C ILE A 250 10.56 16.42 2.29
N GLY A 251 10.72 15.33 3.08
CA GLY A 251 10.52 13.98 2.59
C GLY A 251 10.57 12.92 3.69
N ALA A 252 10.21 11.69 3.32
CA ALA A 252 10.50 10.51 4.11
C ALA A 252 11.94 10.04 3.85
N THR A 253 12.52 9.30 4.78
CA THR A 253 13.77 8.56 4.51
C THR A 253 13.52 7.49 3.45
N MET A 254 14.42 7.37 2.50
CA MET A 254 14.40 6.29 1.51
C MET A 254 14.85 4.98 2.13
#